data_5a1e763823e943b727d5f32a1b48fa81
#
_entry.id   5a1e763823e943b727d5f32a1b48fa81
#
_cell.length_a   1.000
_cell.length_b   1.000
_cell.length_c   1.000
_cell.angle_alpha   90.00
_cell.angle_beta   90.00
_cell.angle_gamma   90.00
#
_symmetry.space_group_name_H-M   'P 1'
#
loop_
_entity.id
_entity.type
_entity.pdbx_description
1 polymer ?
#
loop_
_entity_poly.entity_id
_entity_poly.type
_entity_poly.pdbx_seq_one_letter_code
_entity_poly.pdbx_strand_id
1 'polypeptide(L)'
;LWTIQCTEKFSRKIIDLFKKSKNRYLLFILKTFEGLLGFQRKNIVFKAIHGWKFAYNKSNTKLESFWNGKKNLGVCGDWLYGPYAEDAWLSANSLYEKIKKTPPV
;
A
#
# COMPACT_ATOMS: atom_id res chain seq x y z
N LEU A 1 20.13 -1.51 -5.80
CA LEU A 1 18.79 -2.10 -5.56
C LEU A 1 17.76 -1.41 -6.45
N TRP A 2 16.95 -2.21 -7.15
CA TRP A 2 15.84 -1.71 -7.95
C TRP A 2 14.51 -2.18 -7.37
N THR A 3 13.54 -1.28 -7.29
CA THR A 3 12.15 -1.60 -6.99
C THR A 3 11.29 -1.21 -8.17
N ILE A 4 10.60 -2.18 -8.76
CA ILE A 4 9.75 -1.99 -9.94
C ILE A 4 8.30 -2.05 -9.49
N GLN A 5 7.55 -0.99 -9.71
CA GLN A 5 6.12 -0.94 -9.46
C GLN A 5 5.34 -1.03 -10.77
N CYS A 6 4.44 -1.99 -10.83
CA CYS A 6 3.54 -2.14 -11.98
C CYS A 6 2.38 -1.15 -11.89
N THR A 7 1.88 -0.71 -13.05
CA THR A 7 0.68 0.12 -13.10
C THR A 7 -0.55 -0.60 -12.55
N GLU A 8 -1.52 0.15 -12.04
CA GLU A 8 -2.79 -0.39 -11.56
C GLU A 8 -3.49 -1.23 -12.64
N LYS A 9 -3.51 -0.74 -13.88
CA LYS A 9 -4.12 -1.42 -15.03
C LYS A 9 -3.51 -2.80 -15.28
N PHE A 10 -2.19 -2.93 -15.18
CA PHE A 10 -1.50 -4.22 -15.31
C PHE A 10 -1.77 -5.11 -14.11
N SER A 11 -1.62 -4.57 -12.90
CA SER A 11 -1.79 -5.30 -11.65
C SER A 11 -3.19 -5.90 -11.52
N ARG A 12 -4.25 -5.17 -11.88
CA ARG A 12 -5.64 -5.68 -11.86
C ARG A 12 -5.85 -6.92 -12.72
N LYS A 13 -5.14 -7.01 -13.86
CA LYS A 13 -5.27 -8.15 -14.77
C LYS A 13 -4.67 -9.44 -14.22
N ILE A 14 -3.66 -9.32 -13.35
CA ILE A 14 -2.87 -10.48 -12.92
C ILE A 14 -3.03 -10.83 -11.45
N ILE A 15 -3.55 -9.94 -10.60
CA ILE A 15 -3.51 -10.09 -9.13
C ILE A 15 -4.19 -11.37 -8.64
N ASP A 16 -5.29 -11.77 -9.24
CA ASP A 16 -6.00 -12.98 -8.85
C ASP A 16 -5.33 -14.26 -9.37
N LEU A 17 -4.59 -14.16 -10.47
CA LEU A 17 -3.82 -15.26 -11.06
C LEU A 17 -2.39 -15.34 -10.51
N PHE A 18 -1.94 -14.30 -9.85
CA PHE A 18 -0.58 -14.09 -9.40
C PHE A 18 -0.06 -15.23 -8.51
N LYS A 19 -0.85 -15.69 -7.53
CA LYS A 19 -0.44 -16.76 -6.61
C LYS A 19 -0.08 -18.05 -7.31
N LYS A 20 -0.76 -18.37 -8.42
CA LYS A 20 -0.53 -19.60 -9.20
C LYS A 20 0.66 -19.51 -10.16
N SER A 21 1.11 -18.31 -10.48
CA SER A 21 2.09 -18.09 -11.56
C SER A 21 3.11 -17.00 -11.26
N LYS A 22 3.54 -16.86 -9.99
CA LYS A 22 4.50 -15.83 -9.55
C LYS A 22 5.73 -15.72 -10.44
N ASN A 23 6.39 -16.85 -10.71
CA ASN A 23 7.62 -16.88 -11.50
C ASN A 23 7.40 -16.42 -12.95
N ARG A 24 6.25 -16.74 -13.54
CA ARG A 24 5.91 -16.30 -14.90
C ARG A 24 5.82 -14.78 -14.97
N TYR A 25 5.13 -14.15 -14.01
CA TYR A 25 5.00 -12.70 -13.97
C TYR A 25 6.31 -12.02 -13.62
N LEU A 26 7.10 -12.59 -12.71
CA LEU A 26 8.44 -12.11 -12.42
C LEU A 26 9.33 -12.09 -13.67
N LEU A 27 9.36 -13.17 -14.41
CA LEU A 27 10.14 -13.28 -15.65
C LEU A 27 9.65 -12.29 -16.72
N PHE A 28 8.34 -12.13 -16.85
CA PHE A 28 7.75 -11.16 -17.78
C PHE A 28 8.18 -9.72 -17.44
N ILE A 29 8.06 -9.32 -16.17
CA ILE A 29 8.44 -7.98 -15.70
C ILE A 29 9.93 -7.75 -15.92
N LEU A 30 10.79 -8.71 -15.54
CA LEU A 30 12.23 -8.61 -15.71
C LEU A 30 12.63 -8.51 -17.18
N LYS A 31 11.99 -9.28 -18.06
CA LYS A 31 12.27 -9.22 -19.51
C LYS A 31 11.88 -7.84 -20.09
N THR A 32 10.75 -7.31 -19.68
CA THR A 32 10.32 -5.97 -20.09
C THR A 32 11.30 -4.90 -19.61
N PHE A 33 11.74 -5.01 -18.36
CA PHE A 33 12.67 -4.07 -17.75
C PHE A 33 14.08 -4.14 -18.35
N GLU A 34 14.55 -5.35 -18.67
CA GLU A 34 15.80 -5.59 -19.41
C GLU A 34 15.78 -4.90 -20.78
N GLY A 35 14.66 -5.02 -21.50
CA GLY A 35 14.48 -4.36 -22.80
C GLY A 35 14.45 -2.82 -22.72
N LEU A 36 13.96 -2.26 -21.61
CA LEU A 36 13.88 -0.82 -21.41
C LEU A 36 15.20 -0.20 -20.96
N LEU A 37 15.95 -0.88 -20.10
CA LEU A 37 17.14 -0.32 -19.43
C LEU A 37 18.46 -0.95 -19.88
N GLY A 38 18.43 -2.00 -20.70
CA GLY A 38 19.64 -2.63 -21.25
C GLY A 38 20.48 -3.42 -20.25
N PHE A 39 19.98 -3.73 -19.04
CA PHE A 39 20.68 -4.60 -18.11
C PHE A 39 20.55 -6.07 -18.50
N GLN A 40 21.48 -6.91 -18.02
CA GLN A 40 21.44 -8.35 -18.29
C GLN A 40 20.91 -9.12 -17.10
N ARG A 41 19.81 -9.90 -17.27
CA ARG A 41 19.20 -10.71 -16.20
C ARG A 41 20.15 -11.68 -15.52
N LYS A 42 21.18 -12.16 -16.21
CA LYS A 42 22.23 -13.04 -15.65
C LYS A 42 23.00 -12.40 -14.49
N ASN A 43 23.01 -11.08 -14.40
CA ASN A 43 23.70 -10.34 -13.35
C ASN A 43 22.84 -10.09 -12.11
N ILE A 44 21.60 -10.59 -12.10
CA ILE A 44 20.70 -10.40 -10.95
C ILE A 44 21.03 -11.44 -9.89
N VAL A 45 21.53 -10.98 -8.75
CA VAL A 45 21.86 -11.81 -7.58
C VAL A 45 20.62 -12.20 -6.78
N PHE A 46 19.67 -11.28 -6.65
CA PHE A 46 18.42 -11.51 -5.91
C PHE A 46 17.24 -10.92 -6.67
N LYS A 47 16.14 -11.64 -6.67
CA LYS A 47 14.87 -11.18 -7.25
C LYS A 47 13.69 -11.72 -6.45
N ALA A 48 12.71 -10.85 -6.20
CA ALA A 48 11.46 -11.21 -5.56
C ALA A 48 10.31 -10.44 -6.20
N ILE A 49 9.10 -10.99 -6.11
CA ILE A 49 7.88 -10.32 -6.54
C ILE A 49 6.80 -10.48 -5.48
N HIS A 50 6.12 -9.40 -5.17
CA HIS A 50 5.03 -9.35 -4.22
C HIS A 50 3.80 -8.70 -4.84
N GLY A 51 2.61 -9.25 -4.57
CA GLY A 51 1.34 -8.69 -5.00
C GLY A 51 0.53 -8.20 -3.81
N TRP A 52 0.20 -6.93 -3.81
CA TRP A 52 -0.65 -6.28 -2.81
C TRP A 52 -2.06 -6.13 -3.36
N LYS A 53 -2.98 -7.01 -2.96
CA LYS A 53 -4.38 -6.96 -3.44
C LYS A 53 -5.13 -5.72 -2.93
N PHE A 54 -4.82 -5.28 -1.73
CA PHE A 54 -5.48 -4.15 -1.04
C PHE A 54 -4.50 -3.02 -0.75
N ALA A 55 -3.68 -2.67 -1.74
CA ALA A 55 -2.67 -1.62 -1.60
C ALA A 55 -3.24 -0.20 -1.71
N TYR A 56 -4.47 -0.07 -2.15
CA TYR A 56 -5.05 1.24 -2.46
C TYR A 56 -6.45 1.37 -1.88
N ASN A 57 -6.65 2.38 -1.05
CA ASN A 57 -7.96 2.75 -0.57
C ASN A 57 -8.67 3.64 -1.59
N LYS A 58 -9.87 3.24 -2.00
CA LYS A 58 -10.73 4.04 -2.89
C LYS A 58 -11.92 4.69 -2.17
N SER A 59 -12.15 4.30 -0.91
CA SER A 59 -13.23 4.89 -0.13
C SER A 59 -12.78 6.21 0.46
N ASN A 60 -13.54 7.25 0.22
CA ASN A 60 -13.40 8.52 0.92
C ASN A 60 -14.52 8.63 1.95
N THR A 61 -14.21 8.23 3.17
CA THR A 61 -15.17 8.31 4.28
C THR A 61 -15.32 9.75 4.79
N LYS A 62 -14.43 10.68 4.37
CA LYS A 62 -14.33 12.06 4.89
C LYS A 62 -14.16 12.12 6.40
N LEU A 63 -13.78 11.02 7.03
CA LEU A 63 -13.55 10.91 8.45
C LEU A 63 -12.06 10.91 8.72
N GLU A 64 -11.55 11.91 9.42
CA GLU A 64 -10.12 12.02 9.72
C GLU A 64 -9.66 10.93 10.69
N SER A 65 -10.43 10.71 11.75
CA SER A 65 -10.21 9.69 12.77
C SER A 65 -11.46 9.50 13.61
N PHE A 66 -11.55 8.41 14.34
CA PHE A 66 -12.63 8.13 15.27
C PHE A 66 -12.09 8.01 16.69
N TRP A 67 -12.77 8.61 17.66
CA TRP A 67 -12.48 8.49 19.08
C TRP A 67 -13.76 8.34 19.89
N ASN A 68 -13.79 7.32 20.76
CA ASN A 68 -14.87 7.14 21.75
C ASN A 68 -14.24 7.12 23.14
N GLY A 69 -14.27 8.25 23.84
CA GLY A 69 -13.67 8.41 25.15
C GLY A 69 -14.30 7.51 26.23
N LYS A 70 -15.61 7.23 26.15
CA LYS A 70 -16.28 6.34 27.12
C LYS A 70 -15.78 4.89 27.04
N LYS A 71 -15.37 4.44 25.85
CA LYS A 71 -14.85 3.09 25.60
C LYS A 71 -13.33 3.02 25.49
N ASN A 72 -12.64 4.14 25.59
CA ASN A 72 -11.20 4.27 25.30
C ASN A 72 -10.81 3.61 23.97
N LEU A 73 -11.65 3.81 22.95
CA LEU A 73 -11.47 3.21 21.62
C LEU A 73 -11.16 4.31 20.60
N GLY A 74 -9.98 4.21 19.99
CA GLY A 74 -9.55 5.06 18.90
C GLY A 74 -9.30 4.30 17.62
N VAL A 75 -9.61 4.92 16.48
CA VAL A 75 -9.35 4.36 15.14
C VAL A 75 -8.79 5.45 14.25
N CYS A 76 -7.66 5.15 13.61
CA CYS A 76 -7.03 6.01 12.60
C CYS A 76 -6.39 5.15 11.51
N GLY A 77 -6.10 5.77 10.38
CA GLY A 77 -5.44 5.14 9.25
C GLY A 77 -5.71 5.90 7.95
N ASP A 78 -4.87 5.65 6.95
CA ASP A 78 -5.01 6.22 5.61
C ASP A 78 -6.39 5.91 4.99
N TRP A 79 -6.90 4.70 5.22
CA TRP A 79 -8.20 4.25 4.72
C TRP A 79 -9.40 5.09 5.22
N LEU A 80 -9.22 5.89 6.27
CA LEU A 80 -10.21 6.85 6.75
C LEU A 80 -10.06 8.21 6.08
N TYR A 81 -8.82 8.68 5.97
CA TYR A 81 -8.48 10.04 5.58
C TYR A 81 -8.33 10.18 4.06
N GLY A 82 -7.51 9.34 3.44
CA GLY A 82 -7.21 9.41 2.01
C GLY A 82 -6.23 8.32 1.55
N PRO A 83 -5.95 8.27 0.22
CA PRO A 83 -5.19 7.17 -0.37
C PRO A 83 -3.66 7.34 -0.27
N TYR A 84 -3.16 8.40 0.32
CA TYR A 84 -1.73 8.72 0.33
C TYR A 84 -1.05 8.31 1.64
N ALA A 85 0.26 8.10 1.59
CA ALA A 85 1.03 7.70 2.78
C ALA A 85 0.97 8.75 3.91
N GLU A 86 0.96 10.03 3.55
CA GLU A 86 0.81 11.15 4.49
C GLU A 86 -0.56 11.16 5.20
N ASP A 87 -1.60 10.61 4.56
CA ASP A 87 -2.94 10.55 5.12
C ASP A 87 -3.01 9.67 6.37
N ALA A 88 -2.17 8.64 6.44
CA ALA A 88 -2.02 7.83 7.65
C ALA A 88 -1.50 8.67 8.83
N TRP A 89 -0.51 9.53 8.59
CA TRP A 89 0.02 10.43 9.61
C TRP A 89 -0.99 11.49 10.03
N LEU A 90 -1.67 12.12 9.07
CA LEU A 90 -2.71 13.11 9.33
C LEU A 90 -3.86 12.51 10.16
N SER A 91 -4.30 11.30 9.82
CA SER A 91 -5.32 10.58 10.56
C SER A 91 -4.89 10.26 12.00
N ALA A 92 -3.65 9.81 12.19
CA ALA A 92 -3.09 9.53 13.51
C ALA A 92 -2.98 10.81 14.37
N ASN A 93 -2.55 11.92 13.78
CA ASN A 93 -2.46 13.20 14.44
C ASN A 93 -3.84 13.73 14.86
N SER A 94 -4.84 13.58 13.99
CA SER A 94 -6.24 13.91 14.31
C SER A 94 -6.75 13.09 15.51
N LEU A 95 -6.44 11.79 15.56
CA LEU A 95 -6.79 10.95 16.71
C LEU A 95 -6.10 11.41 17.99
N TYR A 96 -4.81 11.70 17.94
CA TYR A 96 -4.04 12.20 19.07
C TYR A 96 -4.66 13.47 19.66
N GLU A 97 -5.02 14.44 18.83
CA GLU A 97 -5.64 15.68 19.27
C GLU A 97 -7.03 15.46 19.91
N LYS A 98 -7.80 14.48 19.43
CA LYS A 98 -9.09 14.11 20.05
C LYS A 98 -8.91 13.46 21.42
N ILE A 99 -7.92 12.59 21.56
CA ILE A 99 -7.59 11.96 22.86
C ILE A 99 -7.15 13.01 23.86
N LYS A 100 -6.24 13.91 23.46
CA LYS A 100 -5.70 14.96 24.33
C LYS A 100 -6.77 15.92 24.87
N LYS A 101 -7.82 16.18 24.08
CA LYS A 101 -8.94 17.05 24.47
C LYS A 101 -9.98 16.34 25.33
N THR A 102 -9.89 15.01 25.46
CA THR A 102 -10.82 14.25 26.29
C THR A 102 -10.27 14.21 27.71
N PRO A 103 -11.02 14.70 28.72
CA PRO A 103 -10.56 14.60 30.10
C PRO A 103 -10.37 13.13 30.50
N PRO A 104 -9.37 12.83 31.34
CA PRO A 104 -9.19 11.48 31.85
C PRO A 104 -10.46 11.07 32.62
N VAL A 105 -10.89 9.85 32.37
CA VAL A 105 -12.04 9.22 33.05
C VAL A 105 -11.60 8.80 34.45
#